data_944b61f925c120946eae5ca1c1489b1a
#
_entry.id   944b61f925c120946eae5ca1c1489b1a
#
_cell.length_a   1.000
_cell.length_b   1.000
_cell.length_c   1.000
_cell.angle_alpha   90.00
_cell.angle_beta   90.00
_cell.angle_gamma   90.00
#
_symmetry.space_group_name_H-M   'P 1'
#
loop_
_entity.id
_entity.type
_entity.pdbx_description
1 polymer ?
#
loop_
_entity_poly.entity_id
_entity_poly.type
_entity_poly.pdbx_seq_one_letter_code
_entity_poly.pdbx_strand_id
1 'polypeptide(L)'
;MDLFTVEMKNEMIAMILAGGQGTRLGKLTKSIAKPAVPFGGRYRIIDFTLSNCANSGINHVGVVTQYEPLALNTHVGNGASWGLNGINSGVTILQPYSSSEGSKWFEGTAHAIYQNIDYIDQLNPQYVLVLSGDHIYKMDYEEMLMEHKKKQASLSVAVLEVPLKEASRFGIMNTDDNNRIIEFEEKPENPKSNLASMGIYIFN
;
A
#
# COMPACT_ATOMS: atom_id res chain seq x y z
N MET A 1 8.57 -20.40 -36.83
CA MET A 1 8.02 -21.00 -35.60
C MET A 1 8.25 -19.98 -34.50
N ASP A 2 7.36 -18.95 -34.47
CA ASP A 2 7.49 -17.82 -33.57
C ASP A 2 7.10 -18.26 -32.16
N LEU A 3 8.10 -18.32 -31.32
CA LEU A 3 7.89 -18.44 -29.89
C LEU A 3 7.22 -17.16 -29.42
N PHE A 4 5.93 -17.23 -29.17
CA PHE A 4 5.21 -16.22 -28.42
C PHE A 4 5.87 -16.04 -27.06
N THR A 5 6.75 -15.08 -26.95
CA THR A 5 7.08 -14.47 -25.68
C THR A 5 5.79 -13.77 -25.22
N VAL A 6 4.99 -14.46 -24.43
CA VAL A 6 3.95 -13.83 -23.65
C VAL A 6 4.71 -12.98 -22.62
N GLU A 7 4.98 -11.73 -22.96
CA GLU A 7 5.26 -10.70 -21.97
C GLU A 7 4.01 -10.65 -21.09
N MET A 8 4.08 -11.35 -19.96
CA MET A 8 3.08 -11.19 -18.91
C MET A 8 3.29 -9.78 -18.35
N LYS A 9 2.61 -8.84 -18.98
CA LYS A 9 2.59 -7.45 -18.58
C LYS A 9 1.97 -7.44 -17.18
N ASN A 10 2.74 -7.05 -16.16
CA ASN A 10 2.22 -6.86 -14.82
C ASN A 10 1.17 -5.75 -14.87
N GLU A 11 -0.10 -6.12 -14.96
CA GLU A 11 -1.14 -5.13 -15.11
C GLU A 11 -1.16 -4.16 -13.92
N MET A 12 -1.05 -4.71 -12.71
CA MET A 12 -0.99 -3.92 -11.48
C MET A 12 0.07 -4.50 -10.54
N ILE A 13 0.88 -3.62 -9.96
CA ILE A 13 1.79 -3.95 -8.85
C ILE A 13 1.33 -3.26 -7.57
N ALA A 14 1.78 -3.76 -6.41
CA ALA A 14 1.50 -3.12 -5.13
C ALA A 14 2.75 -2.50 -4.50
N MET A 15 2.57 -1.32 -3.90
CA MET A 15 3.55 -0.63 -3.08
C MET A 15 2.99 -0.51 -1.66
N ILE A 16 3.51 -1.29 -0.70
CA ILE A 16 3.07 -1.28 0.69
C ILE A 16 3.95 -0.35 1.51
N LEU A 17 3.37 0.72 2.05
CA LEU A 17 4.03 1.66 2.94
C LEU A 17 4.07 1.08 4.37
N ALA A 18 5.23 0.60 4.78
CA ALA A 18 5.44 -0.11 6.04
C ALA A 18 6.49 0.57 6.96
N GLY A 19 6.82 1.84 6.70
CA GLY A 19 7.91 2.57 7.34
C GLY A 19 7.54 3.45 8.54
N GLY A 20 6.28 3.45 9.01
CA GLY A 20 5.83 4.33 10.09
C GLY A 20 6.33 3.91 11.48
N GLN A 21 6.67 4.88 12.34
CA GLN A 21 7.14 4.63 13.73
C GLN A 21 6.08 4.01 14.65
N GLY A 22 4.78 4.14 14.31
CA GLY A 22 3.69 3.52 15.08
C GLY A 22 3.56 4.01 16.52
N THR A 23 3.94 5.24 16.82
CA THR A 23 4.00 5.82 18.19
C THR A 23 2.73 5.65 19.00
N ARG A 24 1.56 5.54 18.37
CA ARG A 24 0.26 5.36 19.02
C ARG A 24 0.12 4.02 19.77
N LEU A 25 0.88 3.00 19.40
CA LEU A 25 0.88 1.70 20.06
C LEU A 25 1.87 1.63 21.25
N GLY A 26 2.57 2.71 21.56
CA GLY A 26 3.41 2.86 22.74
C GLY A 26 4.46 1.76 22.87
N LYS A 27 4.36 0.94 23.93
CA LYS A 27 5.35 -0.11 24.21
C LYS A 27 5.45 -1.19 23.13
N LEU A 28 4.38 -1.44 22.36
CA LEU A 28 4.35 -2.48 21.32
C LEU A 28 5.22 -2.14 20.11
N THR A 29 5.46 -0.85 19.86
CA THR A 29 6.24 -0.38 18.69
C THR A 29 7.56 0.27 19.10
N LYS A 30 8.00 0.09 20.34
CA LYS A 30 9.26 0.68 20.83
C LYS A 30 10.50 0.13 20.10
N SER A 31 10.46 -1.14 19.69
CA SER A 31 11.58 -1.86 19.07
C SER A 31 11.22 -2.64 17.81
N ILE A 32 9.99 -2.46 17.30
CA ILE A 32 9.53 -3.10 16.07
C ILE A 32 8.62 -2.15 15.30
N ALA A 33 8.69 -2.19 13.97
CA ALA A 33 7.77 -1.45 13.11
C ALA A 33 6.31 -1.90 13.33
N LYS A 34 5.35 -0.97 13.29
CA LYS A 34 3.92 -1.28 13.49
C LYS A 34 3.42 -2.43 12.61
N PRO A 35 3.75 -2.52 11.30
CA PRO A 35 3.34 -3.66 10.47
C PRO A 35 3.86 -5.02 10.97
N ALA A 36 4.96 -5.05 11.72
CA ALA A 36 5.56 -6.26 12.28
C ALA A 36 4.98 -6.67 13.65
N VAL A 37 4.07 -5.89 14.23
CA VAL A 37 3.44 -6.22 15.52
C VAL A 37 2.64 -7.51 15.40
N PRO A 38 2.83 -8.49 16.32
CA PRO A 38 2.07 -9.72 16.36
C PRO A 38 0.56 -9.46 16.54
N PHE A 39 -0.25 -10.22 15.79
CA PHE A 39 -1.70 -10.18 15.86
C PHE A 39 -2.27 -11.61 15.82
N GLY A 40 -3.22 -11.91 16.70
CA GLY A 40 -3.87 -13.22 16.74
C GLY A 40 -2.91 -14.39 17.03
N GLY A 41 -1.80 -14.12 17.73
CA GLY A 41 -0.80 -15.08 18.18
C GLY A 41 0.19 -15.55 17.10
N ARG A 42 -0.25 -15.72 15.87
CA ARG A 42 0.53 -16.33 14.78
C ARG A 42 0.90 -15.36 13.66
N TYR A 43 0.06 -14.37 13.44
CA TYR A 43 0.17 -13.40 12.36
C TYR A 43 0.84 -12.11 12.82
N ARG A 44 1.20 -11.28 11.86
CA ARG A 44 1.57 -9.88 12.03
C ARG A 44 0.61 -8.99 11.26
N ILE A 45 0.54 -7.73 11.58
CA ILE A 45 -0.40 -6.79 10.94
C ILE A 45 -0.24 -6.78 9.40
N ILE A 46 1.00 -6.80 8.91
CA ILE A 46 1.28 -6.80 7.46
C ILE A 46 0.74 -8.02 6.71
N ASP A 47 0.55 -9.15 7.40
CA ASP A 47 0.09 -10.39 6.77
C ASP A 47 -1.28 -10.23 6.10
N PHE A 48 -2.13 -9.37 6.64
CA PHE A 48 -3.45 -9.10 6.06
C PHE A 48 -3.32 -8.37 4.72
N THR A 49 -2.46 -7.35 4.63
CA THR A 49 -2.23 -6.62 3.38
C THR A 49 -1.57 -7.51 2.33
N LEU A 50 -0.55 -8.30 2.69
CA LEU A 50 0.10 -9.24 1.78
C LEU A 50 -0.85 -10.35 1.32
N SER A 51 -1.70 -10.87 2.22
CA SER A 51 -2.72 -11.85 1.86
C SER A 51 -3.77 -11.27 0.91
N ASN A 52 -4.20 -10.03 1.11
CA ASN A 52 -5.10 -9.35 0.18
C ASN A 52 -4.45 -9.20 -1.20
N CYS A 53 -3.17 -8.80 -1.29
CA CYS A 53 -2.43 -8.71 -2.55
C CYS A 53 -2.40 -10.07 -3.27
N ALA A 54 -2.00 -11.14 -2.58
CA ALA A 54 -1.92 -12.47 -3.16
C ALA A 54 -3.28 -12.99 -3.63
N ASN A 55 -4.34 -12.78 -2.83
CA ASN A 55 -5.70 -13.20 -3.16
C ASN A 55 -6.33 -12.37 -4.30
N SER A 56 -5.84 -11.15 -4.54
CA SER A 56 -6.26 -10.28 -5.65
C SER A 56 -5.39 -10.47 -6.90
N GLY A 57 -4.58 -11.52 -6.99
CA GLY A 57 -3.76 -11.83 -8.17
C GLY A 57 -2.59 -10.87 -8.41
N ILE A 58 -2.19 -10.08 -7.41
CA ILE A 58 -1.06 -9.16 -7.53
C ILE A 58 0.23 -9.97 -7.32
N ASN A 59 1.06 -10.04 -8.36
CA ASN A 59 2.27 -10.87 -8.37
C ASN A 59 3.52 -10.15 -7.86
N HIS A 60 3.59 -8.83 -7.99
CA HIS A 60 4.75 -8.04 -7.58
C HIS A 60 4.38 -7.05 -6.50
N VAL A 61 5.07 -7.13 -5.37
CA VAL A 61 4.81 -6.30 -4.19
C VAL A 61 6.10 -5.68 -3.70
N GLY A 62 6.19 -4.35 -3.73
CA GLY A 62 7.25 -3.59 -3.06
C GLY A 62 6.83 -3.25 -1.63
N VAL A 63 7.62 -3.64 -0.64
CA VAL A 63 7.39 -3.29 0.77
C VAL A 63 8.38 -2.22 1.18
N VAL A 64 7.90 -1.00 1.33
CA VAL A 64 8.71 0.19 1.68
C VAL A 64 8.87 0.26 3.19
N THR A 65 10.11 0.09 3.67
CA THR A 65 10.43 0.07 5.11
C THR A 65 11.45 1.15 5.45
N GLN A 66 11.42 1.67 6.67
CA GLN A 66 12.38 2.68 7.13
C GLN A 66 12.78 2.50 8.60
N TYR A 67 11.82 2.38 9.51
CA TYR A 67 12.06 2.27 10.95
C TYR A 67 12.00 0.83 11.41
N GLU A 68 12.95 0.42 12.28
CA GLU A 68 13.02 -0.92 12.88
C GLU A 68 12.73 -2.05 11.87
N PRO A 69 13.47 -2.11 10.74
CA PRO A 69 13.08 -2.95 9.62
C PRO A 69 13.38 -4.43 9.85
N LEU A 70 14.29 -4.78 10.76
CA LEU A 70 14.80 -6.15 10.90
C LEU A 70 13.71 -7.19 11.10
N ALA A 71 12.84 -6.98 12.09
CA ALA A 71 11.77 -7.93 12.41
C ALA A 71 10.75 -8.06 11.27
N LEU A 72 10.46 -6.94 10.58
CA LEU A 72 9.56 -6.91 9.44
C LEU A 72 10.17 -7.62 8.23
N ASN A 73 11.41 -7.28 7.87
CA ASN A 73 12.11 -7.88 6.73
C ASN A 73 12.29 -9.40 6.90
N THR A 74 12.66 -9.84 8.12
CA THR A 74 12.79 -11.27 8.43
C THR A 74 11.46 -12.00 8.29
N HIS A 75 10.35 -11.39 8.71
CA HIS A 75 9.02 -11.99 8.63
C HIS A 75 8.51 -12.06 7.18
N VAL A 76 8.65 -10.99 6.43
CA VAL A 76 8.22 -10.93 5.02
C VAL A 76 9.08 -11.82 4.13
N GLY A 77 10.40 -11.84 4.37
CA GLY A 77 11.34 -12.63 3.58
C GLY A 77 11.19 -12.36 2.08
N ASN A 78 11.10 -13.42 1.31
CA ASN A 78 10.89 -13.37 -0.16
C ASN A 78 9.41 -13.54 -0.58
N GLY A 79 8.47 -13.50 0.38
CA GLY A 79 7.05 -13.63 0.08
C GLY A 79 6.53 -15.07 -0.02
N ALA A 80 7.34 -16.08 0.31
CA ALA A 80 6.97 -17.49 0.20
C ALA A 80 5.71 -17.85 1.00
N SER A 81 5.51 -17.24 2.16
CA SER A 81 4.33 -17.49 3.01
C SER A 81 2.99 -17.14 2.34
N TRP A 82 3.03 -16.29 1.31
CA TRP A 82 1.86 -15.84 0.53
C TRP A 82 1.88 -16.37 -0.91
N GLY A 83 2.85 -17.24 -1.26
CA GLY A 83 3.03 -17.72 -2.63
C GLY A 83 3.60 -16.66 -3.60
N LEU A 84 4.14 -15.56 -3.08
CA LEU A 84 4.72 -14.45 -3.85
C LEU A 84 6.23 -14.63 -4.04
N ASN A 85 6.67 -15.82 -4.44
CA ASN A 85 8.09 -16.16 -4.63
C ASN A 85 8.35 -17.00 -5.89
N GLY A 86 7.44 -16.92 -6.86
CA GLY A 86 7.55 -17.63 -8.15
C GLY A 86 8.51 -16.93 -9.12
N ILE A 87 8.63 -17.52 -10.34
CA ILE A 87 9.47 -16.97 -11.41
C ILE A 87 8.98 -15.57 -11.85
N ASN A 88 7.64 -15.38 -11.88
CA ASN A 88 6.99 -14.13 -12.29
C ASN A 88 6.24 -13.47 -11.12
N SER A 89 6.71 -13.67 -9.90
CA SER A 89 6.13 -13.05 -8.70
C SER A 89 7.21 -12.83 -7.66
N GLY A 90 7.06 -11.79 -6.83
CA GLY A 90 8.02 -11.51 -5.79
C GLY A 90 7.60 -10.42 -4.83
N VAL A 91 8.11 -10.54 -3.61
CA VAL A 91 8.12 -9.44 -2.65
C VAL A 91 9.51 -8.85 -2.59
N THR A 92 9.62 -7.56 -2.82
CA THR A 92 10.87 -6.80 -2.74
C THR A 92 10.82 -5.83 -1.57
N ILE A 93 11.81 -5.90 -0.68
CA ILE A 93 11.95 -4.94 0.40
C ILE A 93 12.68 -3.71 -0.14
N LEU A 94 12.05 -2.55 0.01
CA LEU A 94 12.53 -1.25 -0.46
C LEU A 94 12.88 -0.38 0.74
N GLN A 95 14.17 -0.09 0.90
CA GLN A 95 14.70 0.65 2.04
C GLN A 95 15.38 1.94 1.58
N PRO A 96 15.45 2.98 2.44
CA PRO A 96 16.31 4.12 2.18
C PRO A 96 17.75 3.64 2.00
N TYR A 97 18.46 4.27 1.09
CA TYR A 97 19.88 3.96 0.83
C TYR A 97 20.71 5.24 0.73
N SER A 98 22.01 5.09 0.93
CA SER A 98 22.98 6.16 0.69
C SER A 98 23.58 5.99 -0.69
N SER A 99 23.61 7.07 -1.47
CA SER A 99 24.30 7.16 -2.76
C SER A 99 25.48 8.14 -2.67
N SER A 100 26.21 8.30 -3.77
CA SER A 100 27.25 9.34 -3.87
C SER A 100 26.70 10.76 -3.68
N GLU A 101 25.40 10.95 -3.83
CA GLU A 101 24.68 12.22 -3.65
C GLU A 101 24.19 12.46 -2.21
N GLY A 102 24.36 11.48 -1.31
CA GLY A 102 23.96 11.55 0.09
C GLY A 102 22.97 10.46 0.52
N SER A 103 22.48 10.58 1.76
CA SER A 103 21.48 9.65 2.32
C SER A 103 20.08 10.04 1.88
N LYS A 104 19.30 9.06 1.43
CA LYS A 104 17.93 9.24 0.90
C LYS A 104 16.89 8.72 1.91
N TRP A 105 16.79 9.35 3.08
CA TRP A 105 15.70 9.07 4.01
C TRP A 105 14.35 9.52 3.43
N PHE A 106 13.30 8.74 3.69
CA PHE A 106 11.95 9.10 3.26
C PHE A 106 11.38 10.20 4.16
N GLU A 107 11.05 11.34 3.59
CA GLU A 107 10.48 12.49 4.29
C GLU A 107 8.96 12.41 4.46
N GLY A 108 8.32 11.46 3.76
CA GLY A 108 6.88 11.22 3.80
C GLY A 108 6.48 10.10 2.85
N THR A 109 5.19 9.77 2.84
CA THR A 109 4.65 8.64 2.06
C THR A 109 4.82 8.83 0.55
N ALA A 110 4.52 10.03 0.02
CA ALA A 110 4.70 10.33 -1.40
C ALA A 110 6.19 10.30 -1.79
N HIS A 111 7.06 10.87 -0.94
CA HIS A 111 8.50 10.83 -1.16
C HIS A 111 9.05 9.40 -1.15
N ALA A 112 8.52 8.54 -0.29
CA ALA A 112 8.90 7.13 -0.25
C ALA A 112 8.56 6.39 -1.56
N ILE A 113 7.41 6.65 -2.17
CA ILE A 113 7.07 6.12 -3.49
C ILE A 113 7.99 6.70 -4.57
N TYR A 114 8.19 8.02 -4.59
CA TYR A 114 9.04 8.69 -5.56
C TYR A 114 10.49 8.18 -5.55
N GLN A 115 11.07 7.96 -4.37
CA GLN A 115 12.42 7.41 -4.22
C GLN A 115 12.58 5.98 -4.74
N ASN A 116 11.47 5.26 -4.93
CA ASN A 116 11.44 3.90 -5.44
C ASN A 116 10.81 3.81 -6.85
N ILE A 117 10.80 4.92 -7.59
CA ILE A 117 10.22 4.97 -8.94
C ILE A 117 10.91 3.99 -9.89
N ASP A 118 12.24 3.83 -9.76
CA ASP A 118 13.02 2.90 -10.58
C ASP A 118 12.54 1.44 -10.44
N TYR A 119 12.07 1.05 -9.25
CA TYR A 119 11.46 -0.28 -9.04
C TYR A 119 10.15 -0.42 -9.82
N ILE A 120 9.34 0.63 -9.82
CA ILE A 120 8.08 0.67 -10.57
C ILE A 120 8.37 0.60 -12.08
N ASP A 121 9.30 1.43 -12.56
CA ASP A 121 9.67 1.52 -13.97
C ASP A 121 10.24 0.20 -14.51
N GLN A 122 11.04 -0.53 -13.72
CA GLN A 122 11.56 -1.86 -14.09
C GLN A 122 10.46 -2.88 -14.35
N LEU A 123 9.36 -2.80 -13.60
CA LEU A 123 8.21 -3.71 -13.75
C LEU A 123 7.23 -3.23 -14.82
N ASN A 124 7.32 -1.95 -15.20
CA ASN A 124 6.49 -1.30 -16.24
C ASN A 124 4.98 -1.64 -16.13
N PRO A 125 4.35 -1.47 -14.97
CA PRO A 125 2.94 -1.78 -14.79
C PRO A 125 2.03 -0.78 -15.50
N GLN A 126 0.76 -1.15 -15.69
CA GLN A 126 -0.26 -0.19 -16.12
C GLN A 126 -0.85 0.59 -14.93
N TYR A 127 -0.88 -0.06 -13.77
CA TYR A 127 -1.47 0.50 -12.56
C TYR A 127 -0.55 0.23 -11.35
N VAL A 128 -0.53 1.20 -10.44
CA VAL A 128 0.19 1.09 -9.17
C VAL A 128 -0.80 1.18 -8.02
N LEU A 129 -0.91 0.11 -7.25
CA LEU A 129 -1.69 0.06 -6.02
C LEU A 129 -0.81 0.47 -4.85
N VAL A 130 -1.12 1.57 -4.18
CA VAL A 130 -0.44 2.03 -2.98
C VAL A 130 -1.26 1.68 -1.75
N LEU A 131 -0.65 1.00 -0.79
CA LEU A 131 -1.28 0.45 0.40
C LEU A 131 -0.57 0.88 1.67
N SER A 132 -1.31 1.00 2.78
CA SER A 132 -0.73 1.05 4.12
C SER A 132 -0.52 -0.37 4.66
N GLY A 133 0.67 -0.65 5.18
CA GLY A 133 1.02 -1.97 5.75
C GLY A 133 0.58 -2.16 7.20
N ASP A 134 -0.18 -1.23 7.76
CA ASP A 134 -0.53 -1.19 9.19
C ASP A 134 -2.04 -1.29 9.48
N HIS A 135 -2.82 -1.72 8.49
CA HIS A 135 -4.26 -1.94 8.59
C HIS A 135 -4.63 -3.43 8.57
N ILE A 136 -5.63 -3.78 9.35
CA ILE A 136 -6.21 -5.13 9.38
C ILE A 136 -7.60 -5.06 8.74
N TYR A 137 -7.71 -5.61 7.52
CA TYR A 137 -8.95 -5.64 6.76
C TYR A 137 -8.89 -6.74 5.70
N LYS A 138 -10.04 -7.08 5.12
CA LYS A 138 -10.15 -7.98 3.97
C LYS A 138 -10.70 -7.17 2.80
N MET A 139 -10.01 -7.21 1.68
CA MET A 139 -10.40 -6.51 0.46
C MET A 139 -9.89 -7.24 -0.77
N ASP A 140 -10.69 -7.25 -1.83
CA ASP A 140 -10.29 -7.65 -3.17
C ASP A 140 -9.93 -6.39 -3.98
N TYR A 141 -8.66 -6.27 -4.32
CA TYR A 141 -8.18 -5.12 -5.10
C TYR A 141 -8.49 -5.23 -6.59
N GLU A 142 -8.82 -6.43 -7.10
CA GLU A 142 -9.27 -6.62 -8.47
C GLU A 142 -10.61 -5.91 -8.71
N GLU A 143 -11.54 -5.99 -7.76
CA GLU A 143 -12.81 -5.27 -7.84
C GLU A 143 -12.59 -3.74 -7.91
N MET A 144 -11.65 -3.22 -7.10
CA MET A 144 -11.30 -1.79 -7.14
C MET A 144 -10.68 -1.40 -8.47
N LEU A 145 -9.82 -2.25 -9.04
CA LEU A 145 -9.20 -2.02 -10.36
C LEU A 145 -10.25 -2.03 -11.48
N MET A 146 -11.22 -2.95 -11.43
CA MET A 146 -12.31 -2.99 -12.41
C MET A 146 -13.12 -1.68 -12.41
N GLU A 147 -13.47 -1.15 -11.24
CA GLU A 147 -14.18 0.13 -11.13
C GLU A 147 -13.30 1.32 -11.58
N HIS A 148 -12.00 1.29 -11.28
CA HIS A 148 -11.03 2.27 -11.75
C HIS A 148 -11.01 2.35 -13.29
N LYS A 149 -10.89 1.19 -13.96
CA LYS A 149 -10.92 1.09 -15.43
C LYS A 149 -12.25 1.54 -16.00
N LYS A 150 -13.36 1.07 -15.45
CA LYS A 150 -14.72 1.42 -15.90
C LYS A 150 -14.98 2.91 -15.86
N LYS A 151 -14.46 3.59 -14.83
CA LYS A 151 -14.58 5.04 -14.69
C LYS A 151 -13.51 5.83 -15.44
N GLN A 152 -12.55 5.14 -16.07
CA GLN A 152 -11.40 5.77 -16.72
C GLN A 152 -10.72 6.79 -15.79
N ALA A 153 -10.59 6.42 -14.52
CA ALA A 153 -10.01 7.27 -13.51
C ALA A 153 -8.49 7.35 -13.65
N SER A 154 -7.89 8.49 -13.32
CA SER A 154 -6.43 8.62 -13.18
C SER A 154 -5.97 8.24 -11.77
N LEU A 155 -6.87 8.38 -10.79
CA LEU A 155 -6.68 8.02 -9.40
C LEU A 155 -7.99 7.47 -8.83
N SER A 156 -7.94 6.34 -8.14
CA SER A 156 -9.03 5.85 -7.30
C SER A 156 -8.59 5.75 -5.85
N VAL A 157 -9.48 6.09 -4.94
CA VAL A 157 -9.24 6.05 -3.50
C VAL A 157 -10.32 5.18 -2.85
N ALA A 158 -9.90 4.17 -2.09
CA ALA A 158 -10.84 3.41 -1.27
C ALA A 158 -11.25 4.23 -0.04
N VAL A 159 -12.53 4.26 0.24
CA VAL A 159 -13.10 4.98 1.38
C VAL A 159 -13.97 4.04 2.23
N LEU A 160 -14.10 4.38 3.50
CA LEU A 160 -15.00 3.74 4.44
C LEU A 160 -15.94 4.79 5.02
N GLU A 161 -17.22 4.49 5.09
CA GLU A 161 -18.17 5.33 5.81
C GLU A 161 -17.94 5.21 7.31
N VAL A 162 -17.71 6.32 7.98
CA VAL A 162 -17.53 6.40 9.42
C VAL A 162 -18.62 7.27 10.05
N PRO A 163 -18.93 7.08 11.35
CA PRO A 163 -19.80 8.03 12.04
C PRO A 163 -19.25 9.46 11.92
N LEU A 164 -20.09 10.45 11.59
CA LEU A 164 -19.67 11.82 11.33
C LEU A 164 -18.85 12.42 12.50
N LYS A 165 -19.21 12.05 13.74
CA LYS A 165 -18.48 12.44 14.95
C LYS A 165 -17.02 11.95 15.02
N GLU A 166 -16.68 10.93 14.23
CA GLU A 166 -15.33 10.34 14.17
C GLU A 166 -14.56 10.80 12.93
N ALA A 167 -15.25 11.39 11.95
CA ALA A 167 -14.68 11.78 10.66
C ALA A 167 -13.51 12.77 10.81
N SER A 168 -13.52 13.65 11.81
CA SER A 168 -12.41 14.57 12.12
C SER A 168 -11.06 13.89 12.43
N ARG A 169 -11.02 12.56 12.57
CA ARG A 169 -9.79 11.79 12.81
C ARG A 169 -9.11 11.32 11.53
N PHE A 170 -9.78 11.47 10.39
CA PHE A 170 -9.39 10.89 9.11
C PHE A 170 -9.26 11.96 8.02
N GLY A 171 -8.59 11.60 6.94
CA GLY A 171 -8.71 12.31 5.68
C GLY A 171 -10.08 12.02 5.07
N ILE A 172 -10.85 13.04 4.79
CA ILE A 172 -12.25 12.96 4.32
C ILE A 172 -12.33 13.31 2.84
N MET A 173 -13.02 12.46 2.08
CA MET A 173 -13.31 12.68 0.68
C MET A 173 -14.71 13.28 0.53
N ASN A 174 -14.81 14.42 -0.15
CA ASN A 174 -16.07 14.97 -0.61
C ASN A 174 -16.24 14.63 -2.10
N THR A 175 -17.36 14.04 -2.45
CA THR A 175 -17.64 13.53 -3.80
C THR A 175 -18.91 14.14 -4.37
N ASP A 176 -19.00 14.13 -5.71
CA ASP A 176 -20.26 14.37 -6.41
C ASP A 176 -21.12 13.08 -6.47
N ASP A 177 -22.30 13.20 -7.09
CA ASP A 177 -23.28 12.10 -7.23
C ASP A 177 -22.74 10.89 -8.05
N ASN A 178 -21.63 11.07 -8.78
CA ASN A 178 -20.95 10.04 -9.56
C ASN A 178 -19.76 9.42 -8.80
N ASN A 179 -19.59 9.74 -7.52
CA ASN A 179 -18.44 9.38 -6.68
C ASN A 179 -17.11 9.95 -7.20
N ARG A 180 -17.14 11.07 -7.95
CA ARG A 180 -15.93 11.78 -8.31
C ARG A 180 -15.48 12.65 -7.14
N ILE A 181 -14.22 12.52 -6.74
CA ILE A 181 -13.65 13.33 -5.66
C ILE A 181 -13.57 14.77 -6.13
N ILE A 182 -14.24 15.68 -5.40
CA ILE A 182 -14.24 17.11 -5.65
C ILE A 182 -13.41 17.89 -4.63
N GLU A 183 -13.19 17.31 -3.43
CA GLU A 183 -12.41 17.93 -2.37
C GLU A 183 -11.85 16.85 -1.44
N PHE A 184 -10.67 17.09 -0.90
CA PHE A 184 -10.06 16.32 0.19
C PHE A 184 -9.79 17.21 1.39
N GLU A 185 -10.18 16.77 2.57
CA GLU A 185 -9.98 17.51 3.83
C GLU A 185 -9.22 16.62 4.81
N GLU A 186 -7.99 17.00 5.17
CA GLU A 186 -7.21 16.25 6.18
C GLU A 186 -7.66 16.62 7.59
N LYS A 187 -8.26 15.69 8.30
CA LYS A 187 -8.73 15.80 9.70
C LYS A 187 -9.52 17.08 9.96
N PRO A 188 -10.59 17.36 9.20
CA PRO A 188 -11.36 18.59 9.35
C PRO A 188 -12.05 18.66 10.71
N GLU A 189 -12.09 19.83 11.32
CA GLU A 189 -12.85 20.03 12.56
C GLU A 189 -14.37 19.86 12.33
N ASN A 190 -14.85 20.30 11.16
CA ASN A 190 -16.25 20.21 10.75
C ASN A 190 -16.34 19.47 9.41
N PRO A 191 -16.31 18.14 9.40
CA PRO A 191 -16.31 17.36 8.18
C PRO A 191 -17.62 17.52 7.39
N LYS A 192 -17.52 17.73 6.08
CA LYS A 192 -18.66 17.85 5.16
C LYS A 192 -19.20 16.49 4.72
N SER A 193 -18.40 15.44 4.85
CA SER A 193 -18.71 14.07 4.45
C SER A 193 -18.24 13.09 5.53
N ASN A 194 -18.71 11.86 5.44
CA ASN A 194 -18.30 10.75 6.30
C ASN A 194 -17.44 9.71 5.58
N LEU A 195 -16.99 9.99 4.35
CA LEU A 195 -16.15 9.10 3.54
C LEU A 195 -14.68 9.24 3.95
N ALA A 196 -14.25 8.40 4.88
CA ALA A 196 -12.87 8.38 5.37
C ALA A 196 -11.96 7.61 4.41
N SER A 197 -10.83 8.21 4.04
CA SER A 197 -9.79 7.55 3.25
C SER A 197 -9.21 6.36 4.01
N MET A 198 -9.12 5.22 3.34
CA MET A 198 -8.47 4.02 3.86
C MET A 198 -6.95 4.02 3.63
N GLY A 199 -6.40 5.02 2.93
CA GLY A 199 -4.99 5.00 2.52
C GLY A 199 -4.68 3.93 1.48
N ILE A 200 -5.66 3.61 0.63
CA ILE A 200 -5.57 2.65 -0.46
C ILE A 200 -5.85 3.41 -1.75
N TYR A 201 -4.88 3.39 -2.67
CA TYR A 201 -4.93 4.19 -3.90
C TYR A 201 -4.56 3.35 -5.11
N ILE A 202 -5.24 3.54 -6.25
CA ILE A 202 -4.81 3.04 -7.56
C ILE A 202 -4.49 4.25 -8.44
N PHE A 203 -3.29 4.26 -9.01
CA PHE A 203 -2.79 5.24 -9.99
C PHE A 203 -2.56 4.56 -11.35
N ASN A 204 -2.71 5.36 -12.44
CA ASN A 204 -2.23 4.98 -13.77
C ASN A 204 -0.72 5.07 -13.84
#